data_e002a1bb33d51ae481470977ea5a1d63
#
_entry.id   e002a1bb33d51ae481470977ea5a1d63
#
_cell.length_a   1.000
_cell.length_b   1.000
_cell.length_c   1.000
_cell.angle_alpha   90.00
_cell.angle_beta   90.00
_cell.angle_gamma   90.00
#
_symmetry.space_group_name_H-M   'P 1'
#
loop_
_entity.id
_entity.type
_entity.pdbx_description
1 polymer ?
#
loop_
_entity_poly.entity_id
_entity_poly.type
_entity_poly.pdbx_seq_one_letter_code
_entity_poly.pdbx_strand_id
1 'polypeptide(L)'
;MQFNLQGELVREGDFSNKHRPFLLFVSLLHVHIPLVTTEEFLGKSRHGLYGDNVEEMDWLVGKILEAVEENGLKNTTFTYFTSDHGGHLEARDEQLGQLGGWNGVYRGGKGMGGWEGGIRVPGIVRWPGVLPAGREVHEPTSLMDVFPTVVELGGGVTPQDRVIDGRSLVPLLQGAAEHSAHEFLFHYCGRHLHAARWHDKDSGRLWKVHYMTPRFHPEGAGACYGQGVCPCSGDGVARHSPPLLFDLSRDPSEARPLSPDSEPLFHAVVARVGVAVEEHRATLSPVPSQFSLNHILWKPWLQPCCGTFPFCSCTQDGGPSEK
;
A
#
# COMPACT_ATOMS: atom_id res chain seq x y z
N MET A 1 -13.76 -1.44 16.45
CA MET A 1 -13.42 -2.86 16.64
C MET A 1 -12.02 -2.89 17.23
N GLN A 2 -11.88 -3.33 18.47
CA GLN A 2 -10.58 -3.54 19.11
C GLN A 2 -10.34 -5.04 19.19
N PHE A 3 -9.20 -5.51 18.67
CA PHE A 3 -8.71 -6.85 18.95
C PHE A 3 -7.87 -6.75 20.22
N ASN A 4 -8.10 -7.64 21.17
CA ASN A 4 -7.15 -7.80 22.27
C ASN A 4 -5.88 -8.51 21.77
N LEU A 5 -4.82 -8.51 22.59
CA LEU A 5 -3.55 -9.18 22.27
C LEU A 5 -3.68 -10.70 22.05
N GLN A 6 -4.84 -11.28 22.33
CA GLN A 6 -5.15 -12.69 22.14
C GLN A 6 -5.98 -12.94 20.88
N GLY A 7 -6.20 -11.93 20.03
CA GLY A 7 -6.94 -12.07 18.77
C GLY A 7 -8.44 -12.29 18.96
N GLU A 8 -8.97 -12.13 20.18
CA GLU A 8 -10.41 -12.18 20.39
C GLU A 8 -11.02 -10.88 19.87
N LEU A 9 -11.96 -11.00 18.95
CA LEU A 9 -12.85 -9.90 18.60
C LEU A 9 -13.53 -9.46 19.90
N VAL A 10 -13.33 -8.20 20.30
CA VAL A 10 -14.00 -7.67 21.48
C VAL A 10 -15.51 -7.83 21.30
N ARG A 11 -16.06 -8.67 22.13
CA ARG A 11 -17.42 -9.19 22.04
C ARG A 11 -18.49 -8.09 22.21
N GLU A 12 -19.58 -8.32 21.53
CA GLU A 12 -20.98 -7.98 21.85
C GLU A 12 -21.54 -6.61 21.51
N GLY A 13 -20.77 -5.62 21.08
CA GLY A 13 -21.38 -4.32 20.72
C GLY A 13 -21.47 -4.04 19.23
N ASP A 14 -20.49 -4.49 18.45
CA ASP A 14 -20.20 -3.87 17.15
C ASP A 14 -20.92 -4.48 15.94
N PHE A 15 -21.41 -5.69 16.01
CA PHE A 15 -22.28 -6.27 14.98
C PHE A 15 -23.79 -6.10 15.27
N SER A 16 -24.17 -5.31 16.27
CA SER A 16 -25.58 -4.93 16.48
C SER A 16 -26.18 -4.19 15.27
N ASN A 17 -25.33 -3.69 14.36
CA ASN A 17 -25.73 -2.91 13.20
C ASN A 17 -25.82 -3.74 11.91
N LYS A 18 -26.24 -4.98 11.97
CA LYS A 18 -26.39 -5.90 10.80
C LYS A 18 -27.31 -5.36 9.70
N HIS A 19 -28.12 -4.35 10.00
CA HIS A 19 -29.14 -3.82 9.09
C HIS A 19 -28.75 -2.53 8.38
N ARG A 20 -27.55 -2.03 8.65
CA ARG A 20 -27.02 -0.80 8.01
C ARG A 20 -25.66 -1.05 7.41
N PRO A 21 -25.28 -0.35 6.33
CA PRO A 21 -23.92 -0.41 5.81
C PRO A 21 -22.89 -0.03 6.89
N PHE A 22 -21.75 -0.71 6.87
CA PHE A 22 -20.60 -0.38 7.71
C PHE A 22 -19.33 -0.29 6.88
N LEU A 23 -18.37 0.47 7.34
CA LEU A 23 -16.99 0.48 6.85
C LEU A 23 -16.09 0.10 8.02
N LEU A 24 -15.32 -0.98 7.82
CA LEU A 24 -14.29 -1.39 8.75
C LEU A 24 -12.93 -1.22 8.09
N PHE A 25 -12.08 -0.37 8.66
CA PHE A 25 -10.68 -0.25 8.29
C PHE A 25 -9.82 -0.86 9.39
N VAL A 26 -9.08 -1.92 9.05
CA VAL A 26 -8.19 -2.61 9.98
C VAL A 26 -6.75 -2.32 9.59
N SER A 27 -6.04 -1.61 10.46
CA SER A 27 -4.61 -1.37 10.34
C SER A 27 -3.87 -2.38 11.22
N LEU A 28 -3.31 -3.41 10.59
CA LEU A 28 -2.55 -4.44 11.29
C LEU A 28 -1.16 -3.88 11.66
N LEU A 29 -0.63 -4.30 12.82
CA LEU A 29 0.75 -4.00 13.22
C LEU A 29 1.77 -4.80 12.40
N HIS A 30 1.33 -5.97 11.95
CA HIS A 30 2.12 -6.89 11.13
C HIS A 30 2.29 -6.32 9.71
N VAL A 31 3.46 -6.41 9.14
CA VAL A 31 4.69 -7.04 9.64
C VAL A 31 5.76 -5.96 9.87
N HIS A 32 5.40 -4.85 10.52
CA HIS A 32 6.29 -3.72 10.77
C HIS A 32 7.24 -4.02 11.94
N ILE A 33 8.49 -3.55 11.82
CA ILE A 33 9.45 -3.61 12.92
C ILE A 33 9.08 -2.62 14.05
N PRO A 34 9.38 -2.97 15.35
CA PRO A 34 9.93 -4.22 15.81
C PRO A 34 8.97 -5.38 15.62
N LEU A 35 9.49 -6.54 15.13
CA LEU A 35 8.68 -7.72 14.92
C LEU A 35 8.28 -8.31 16.28
N VAL A 36 6.99 -8.39 16.51
CA VAL A 36 6.41 -8.98 17.72
C VAL A 36 5.35 -9.98 17.28
N THR A 37 5.37 -11.15 17.87
CA THR A 37 4.39 -12.21 17.64
C THR A 37 4.02 -12.87 18.96
N THR A 38 2.85 -13.48 19.03
CA THR A 38 2.41 -14.21 20.20
C THR A 38 3.18 -15.55 20.34
N GLU A 39 3.18 -16.13 21.52
CA GLU A 39 3.85 -17.41 21.80
C GLU A 39 3.33 -18.54 20.90
N GLU A 40 2.08 -18.45 20.46
CA GLU A 40 1.46 -19.42 19.57
C GLU A 40 2.16 -19.49 18.21
N PHE A 41 2.65 -18.36 17.70
CA PHE A 41 3.29 -18.27 16.38
C PHE A 41 4.82 -18.24 16.45
N LEU A 42 5.39 -17.92 17.60
CA LEU A 42 6.84 -17.79 17.77
C LEU A 42 7.59 -19.09 17.43
N GLY A 43 8.50 -19.01 16.46
CA GLY A 43 9.34 -20.12 16.02
C GLY A 43 8.60 -21.18 15.18
N LYS A 44 7.42 -20.89 14.66
CA LYS A 44 6.64 -21.84 13.83
C LYS A 44 7.02 -21.78 12.36
N SER A 45 7.28 -20.59 11.85
CA SER A 45 7.63 -20.38 10.45
C SER A 45 9.05 -20.85 10.13
N ARG A 46 9.25 -21.38 8.92
CA ARG A 46 10.58 -21.69 8.38
C ARG A 46 11.36 -20.43 7.96
N HIS A 47 10.71 -19.28 7.96
CA HIS A 47 11.24 -17.99 7.53
C HIS A 47 11.55 -17.05 8.70
N GLY A 48 11.78 -17.63 9.90
CA GLY A 48 12.15 -16.90 11.11
C GLY A 48 11.03 -15.97 11.60
N LEU A 49 11.40 -15.00 12.42
CA LEU A 49 10.45 -14.11 13.10
C LEU A 49 9.57 -13.30 12.13
N TYR A 50 10.10 -12.95 10.95
CA TYR A 50 9.28 -12.30 9.92
C TYR A 50 8.17 -13.23 9.41
N GLY A 51 8.51 -14.49 9.14
CA GLY A 51 7.53 -15.50 8.76
C GLY A 51 6.49 -15.78 9.82
N ASP A 52 6.91 -15.84 11.12
CA ASP A 52 5.98 -15.98 12.24
C ASP A 52 4.95 -14.85 12.27
N ASN A 53 5.40 -13.60 12.03
CA ASN A 53 4.51 -12.44 11.92
C ASN A 53 3.55 -12.52 10.72
N VAL A 54 4.00 -13.06 9.58
CA VAL A 54 3.13 -13.27 8.41
C VAL A 54 2.06 -14.32 8.72
N GLU A 55 2.42 -15.43 9.37
CA GLU A 55 1.48 -16.48 9.76
C GLU A 55 0.43 -15.97 10.75
N GLU A 56 0.86 -15.15 11.75
CA GLU A 56 -0.07 -14.52 12.69
C GLU A 56 -0.99 -13.52 12.00
N MET A 57 -0.48 -12.73 11.05
CA MET A 57 -1.30 -11.81 10.24
C MET A 57 -2.35 -12.57 9.44
N ASP A 58 -1.96 -13.68 8.79
CA ASP A 58 -2.87 -14.53 8.02
C ASP A 58 -3.99 -15.11 8.89
N TRP A 59 -3.63 -15.58 10.09
CA TRP A 59 -4.60 -16.05 11.08
C TRP A 59 -5.57 -14.95 11.51
N LEU A 60 -5.09 -13.72 11.78
CA LEU A 60 -5.95 -12.57 12.11
C LEU A 60 -6.93 -12.24 10.99
N VAL A 61 -6.47 -12.25 9.74
CA VAL A 61 -7.36 -12.07 8.57
C VAL A 61 -8.42 -13.17 8.52
N GLY A 62 -8.02 -14.43 8.78
CA GLY A 62 -8.94 -15.55 8.89
C GLY A 62 -10.04 -15.31 9.94
N LYS A 63 -9.66 -14.83 11.14
CA LYS A 63 -10.62 -14.53 12.21
C LYS A 63 -11.61 -13.41 11.84
N ILE A 64 -11.15 -12.40 11.12
CA ILE A 64 -12.05 -11.34 10.61
C ILE A 64 -13.05 -11.91 9.60
N LEU A 65 -12.59 -12.75 8.68
CA LEU A 65 -13.45 -13.37 7.67
C LEU A 65 -14.45 -14.36 8.30
N GLU A 66 -14.03 -15.14 9.28
CA GLU A 66 -14.91 -16.02 10.07
C GLU A 66 -16.03 -15.20 10.74
N ALA A 67 -15.68 -14.09 11.41
CA ALA A 67 -16.68 -13.23 12.05
C ALA A 67 -17.69 -12.64 11.05
N VAL A 68 -17.24 -12.25 9.85
CA VAL A 68 -18.13 -11.81 8.76
C VAL A 68 -19.09 -12.93 8.34
N GLU A 69 -18.60 -14.17 8.22
CA GLU A 69 -19.41 -15.32 7.83
C GLU A 69 -20.41 -15.71 8.91
N GLU A 70 -19.99 -15.81 10.17
CA GLU A 70 -20.85 -16.14 11.33
C GLU A 70 -21.99 -15.17 11.52
N ASN A 71 -21.78 -13.90 11.14
CA ASN A 71 -22.82 -12.88 11.18
C ASN A 71 -23.74 -12.86 9.94
N GLY A 72 -23.57 -13.81 8.98
CA GLY A 72 -24.37 -13.88 7.77
C GLY A 72 -24.07 -12.79 6.75
N LEU A 73 -22.95 -12.10 6.88
CA LEU A 73 -22.57 -10.94 6.04
C LEU A 73 -21.66 -11.32 4.85
N LYS A 74 -21.32 -12.60 4.69
CA LYS A 74 -20.38 -13.11 3.69
C LYS A 74 -20.62 -12.58 2.27
N ASN A 75 -21.88 -12.64 1.81
CA ASN A 75 -22.23 -12.30 0.43
C ASN A 75 -22.50 -10.81 0.21
N THR A 76 -22.59 -10.05 1.28
CA THR A 76 -22.88 -8.61 1.26
C THR A 76 -21.68 -7.74 1.68
N THR A 77 -20.54 -8.38 1.98
CA THR A 77 -19.33 -7.67 2.39
C THR A 77 -18.26 -7.74 1.29
N PHE A 78 -17.87 -6.58 0.79
CA PHE A 78 -16.67 -6.40 -0.02
C PHE A 78 -15.47 -6.31 0.91
N THR A 79 -14.50 -7.21 0.74
CA THR A 79 -13.26 -7.22 1.52
C THR A 79 -12.09 -6.94 0.59
N TYR A 80 -11.22 -6.01 0.96
CA TYR A 80 -9.99 -5.70 0.26
C TYR A 80 -8.80 -5.79 1.21
N PHE A 81 -7.86 -6.68 0.91
CA PHE A 81 -6.60 -6.81 1.64
C PHE A 81 -5.46 -6.28 0.79
N THR A 82 -4.59 -5.48 1.40
CA THR A 82 -3.42 -4.89 0.76
C THR A 82 -2.34 -4.55 1.77
N SER A 83 -1.16 -4.13 1.29
CA SER A 83 -0.12 -3.49 2.08
C SER A 83 -0.01 -2.01 1.70
N ASP A 84 0.57 -1.19 2.58
CA ASP A 84 0.82 0.23 2.34
C ASP A 84 2.02 0.47 1.40
N HIS A 85 3.03 -0.40 1.46
CA HIS A 85 4.23 -0.38 0.61
C HIS A 85 4.90 -1.76 0.58
N GLY A 86 5.93 -1.91 -0.25
CA GLY A 86 6.74 -3.12 -0.32
C GLY A 86 7.65 -3.33 0.89
N GLY A 87 8.31 -4.47 0.95
CA GLY A 87 9.15 -4.89 2.06
C GLY A 87 10.32 -3.94 2.34
N HIS A 88 10.66 -3.81 3.62
CA HIS A 88 11.79 -3.01 4.10
C HIS A 88 13.06 -3.86 4.09
N LEU A 89 13.91 -3.67 3.07
CA LEU A 89 15.08 -4.52 2.86
C LEU A 89 16.23 -4.23 3.82
N GLU A 90 16.33 -3.00 4.34
CA GLU A 90 17.40 -2.55 5.24
C GLU A 90 17.18 -2.95 6.70
N ALA A 91 15.98 -3.40 7.06
CA ALA A 91 15.67 -3.79 8.43
C ALA A 91 16.45 -5.06 8.81
N ARG A 92 17.43 -4.90 9.70
CA ARG A 92 18.31 -5.96 10.20
C ARG A 92 18.56 -5.79 11.69
N ASP A 93 18.79 -6.90 12.32
CA ASP A 93 19.25 -7.01 13.72
C ASP A 93 20.54 -7.84 13.75
N GLU A 94 21.46 -7.54 14.67
CA GLU A 94 22.74 -8.23 14.78
C GLU A 94 22.59 -9.71 15.19
N GLN A 95 21.56 -10.02 15.99
CA GLN A 95 21.32 -11.37 16.52
C GLN A 95 20.30 -12.14 15.68
N LEU A 96 19.23 -11.47 15.22
CA LEU A 96 18.11 -12.07 14.52
C LEU A 96 18.28 -12.04 12.99
N GLY A 97 19.25 -11.30 12.48
CA GLY A 97 19.52 -11.19 11.06
C GLY A 97 18.53 -10.29 10.31
N GLN A 98 17.97 -10.75 9.20
CA GLN A 98 17.02 -9.99 8.40
C GLN A 98 15.66 -9.92 9.09
N LEU A 99 15.18 -8.72 9.36
CA LEU A 99 13.85 -8.45 9.94
C LEU A 99 12.84 -7.94 8.93
N GLY A 100 13.32 -7.45 7.79
CA GLY A 100 12.46 -6.93 6.74
C GLY A 100 11.96 -7.99 5.77
N GLY A 101 11.02 -7.58 4.92
CA GLY A 101 10.44 -8.44 3.91
C GLY A 101 11.37 -8.73 2.73
N TRP A 102 10.85 -9.52 1.82
CA TRP A 102 11.45 -9.82 0.54
C TRP A 102 10.47 -9.49 -0.58
N ASN A 103 10.94 -8.79 -1.61
CA ASN A 103 10.09 -8.29 -2.69
C ASN A 103 10.12 -9.17 -3.96
N GLY A 104 10.55 -10.40 -3.84
CA GLY A 104 10.61 -11.35 -4.94
C GLY A 104 11.53 -10.87 -6.04
N VAL A 105 11.03 -10.84 -7.26
CA VAL A 105 11.76 -10.40 -8.46
C VAL A 105 11.82 -8.87 -8.58
N TYR A 106 11.03 -8.14 -7.79
CA TYR A 106 10.90 -6.69 -7.91
C TYR A 106 12.06 -5.98 -7.23
N ARG A 107 12.69 -5.07 -7.98
CA ARG A 107 13.85 -4.31 -7.52
C ARG A 107 13.45 -3.29 -6.45
N GLY A 108 14.33 -3.12 -5.45
CA GLY A 108 14.17 -2.15 -4.37
C GLY A 108 13.14 -2.57 -3.33
N GLY A 109 12.80 -1.65 -2.45
CA GLY A 109 11.89 -1.84 -1.32
C GLY A 109 11.35 -0.53 -0.78
N LYS A 110 10.82 -0.57 0.44
CA LYS A 110 10.28 0.59 1.17
C LYS A 110 11.22 1.78 1.06
N GLY A 111 10.67 2.94 0.68
CA GLY A 111 11.41 4.20 0.62
C GLY A 111 12.42 4.33 -0.53
N MET A 112 12.40 3.41 -1.50
CA MET A 112 13.37 3.39 -2.61
C MET A 112 12.82 4.04 -3.90
N GLY A 113 12.16 5.17 -3.76
CA GLY A 113 11.67 5.95 -4.90
C GLY A 113 10.60 5.21 -5.71
N GLY A 114 10.79 5.14 -7.01
CA GLY A 114 9.83 4.54 -7.92
C GLY A 114 10.08 3.05 -8.27
N TRP A 115 11.02 2.35 -7.62
CA TRP A 115 11.28 0.94 -7.90
C TRP A 115 10.11 0.04 -7.52
N GLU A 116 9.79 -0.96 -8.36
CA GLU A 116 8.63 -1.84 -8.20
C GLU A 116 8.57 -2.51 -6.82
N GLY A 117 9.71 -2.95 -6.26
CA GLY A 117 9.75 -3.60 -4.96
C GLY A 117 9.31 -2.73 -3.79
N GLY A 118 9.31 -1.40 -3.96
CA GLY A 118 8.83 -0.47 -2.94
C GLY A 118 7.39 -0.04 -3.10
N ILE A 119 6.88 -0.04 -4.34
CA ILE A 119 5.55 0.53 -4.67
C ILE A 119 4.52 -0.52 -5.09
N ARG A 120 4.95 -1.70 -5.54
CA ARG A 120 4.06 -2.79 -5.89
C ARG A 120 3.69 -3.58 -4.65
N VAL A 121 2.40 -3.67 -4.36
CA VAL A 121 1.84 -4.34 -3.19
C VAL A 121 0.81 -5.37 -3.60
N PRO A 122 0.53 -6.39 -2.76
CA PRO A 122 -0.56 -7.30 -3.02
C PRO A 122 -1.91 -6.56 -3.00
N GLY A 123 -2.83 -7.00 -3.82
CA GLY A 123 -4.22 -6.55 -3.81
C GLY A 123 -5.11 -7.78 -3.92
N ILE A 124 -5.80 -8.15 -2.83
CA ILE A 124 -6.68 -9.31 -2.79
C ILE A 124 -8.10 -8.83 -2.49
N VAL A 125 -9.03 -9.17 -3.37
CA VAL A 125 -10.44 -8.79 -3.24
C VAL A 125 -11.29 -10.05 -3.04
N ARG A 126 -12.22 -9.97 -2.08
CA ARG A 126 -13.19 -11.03 -1.81
C ARG A 126 -14.59 -10.42 -1.73
N TRP A 127 -15.48 -10.92 -2.59
CA TRP A 127 -16.89 -10.57 -2.55
C TRP A 127 -17.72 -11.75 -3.09
N PRO A 128 -17.97 -12.77 -2.26
CA PRO A 128 -18.70 -13.96 -2.66
C PRO A 128 -20.10 -13.62 -3.18
N GLY A 129 -20.52 -14.32 -4.24
CA GLY A 129 -21.81 -14.08 -4.89
C GLY A 129 -21.84 -12.90 -5.87
N VAL A 130 -20.81 -12.05 -5.87
CA VAL A 130 -20.70 -10.89 -6.80
C VAL A 130 -19.49 -11.04 -7.72
N LEU A 131 -18.34 -11.45 -7.18
CA LEU A 131 -17.10 -11.62 -7.95
C LEU A 131 -16.78 -13.12 -8.10
N PRO A 132 -16.34 -13.56 -9.28
CA PRO A 132 -15.88 -14.94 -9.49
C PRO A 132 -14.60 -15.20 -8.69
N ALA A 133 -14.50 -16.40 -8.11
CA ALA A 133 -13.28 -16.83 -7.44
C ALA A 133 -12.16 -17.17 -8.44
N GLY A 134 -10.90 -16.97 -8.02
CA GLY A 134 -9.72 -17.33 -8.81
C GLY A 134 -9.45 -16.42 -10.02
N ARG A 135 -10.12 -15.28 -10.11
CA ARG A 135 -9.86 -14.30 -11.17
C ARG A 135 -8.60 -13.48 -10.82
N GLU A 136 -7.73 -13.34 -11.79
CA GLU A 136 -6.58 -12.43 -11.75
C GLU A 136 -6.83 -11.22 -12.65
N VAL A 137 -6.47 -10.03 -12.16
CA VAL A 137 -6.54 -8.78 -12.89
C VAL A 137 -5.12 -8.22 -13.02
N HIS A 138 -4.63 -8.14 -14.25
CA HIS A 138 -3.26 -7.68 -14.55
C HIS A 138 -3.17 -6.20 -14.90
N GLU A 139 -4.31 -5.51 -14.91
CA GLU A 139 -4.40 -4.09 -15.17
C GLU A 139 -3.78 -3.26 -14.02
N PRO A 140 -3.11 -2.13 -14.32
CA PRO A 140 -2.53 -1.29 -13.30
C PRO A 140 -3.63 -0.64 -12.44
N THR A 141 -3.51 -0.81 -11.13
CA THR A 141 -4.37 -0.19 -10.11
C THR A 141 -3.53 0.54 -9.08
N SER A 142 -4.15 1.34 -8.24
CA SER A 142 -3.49 2.12 -7.21
C SER A 142 -4.20 2.00 -5.87
N LEU A 143 -3.46 2.16 -4.75
CA LEU A 143 -4.07 2.30 -3.43
C LEU A 143 -4.99 3.53 -3.33
N MET A 144 -4.78 4.53 -4.17
CA MET A 144 -5.68 5.70 -4.28
C MET A 144 -7.08 5.31 -4.75
N ASP A 145 -7.23 4.17 -5.41
CA ASP A 145 -8.50 3.66 -5.92
C ASP A 145 -9.45 3.15 -4.82
N VAL A 146 -8.90 2.86 -3.65
CA VAL A 146 -9.68 2.36 -2.50
C VAL A 146 -10.75 3.38 -2.10
N PHE A 147 -10.41 4.67 -2.02
CA PHE A 147 -11.35 5.71 -1.62
C PHE A 147 -12.57 5.80 -2.56
N PRO A 148 -12.42 6.04 -3.88
CA PRO A 148 -13.58 6.12 -4.77
C PRO A 148 -14.33 4.79 -4.88
N THR A 149 -13.67 3.65 -4.74
CA THR A 149 -14.32 2.34 -4.70
C THR A 149 -15.25 2.21 -3.49
N VAL A 150 -14.77 2.57 -2.30
CA VAL A 150 -15.58 2.54 -1.07
C VAL A 150 -16.75 3.50 -1.15
N VAL A 151 -16.55 4.70 -1.70
CA VAL A 151 -17.62 5.68 -1.90
C VAL A 151 -18.69 5.14 -2.83
N GLU A 152 -18.32 4.53 -3.96
CA GLU A 152 -19.27 3.93 -4.91
C GLU A 152 -20.03 2.76 -4.30
N LEU A 153 -19.34 1.85 -3.61
CA LEU A 153 -19.96 0.72 -2.92
C LEU A 153 -20.94 1.15 -1.82
N GLY A 154 -20.66 2.29 -1.18
CA GLY A 154 -21.55 2.92 -0.21
C GLY A 154 -22.74 3.69 -0.82
N GLY A 155 -22.88 3.70 -2.16
CA GLY A 155 -23.92 4.46 -2.86
C GLY A 155 -23.67 5.97 -2.87
N GLY A 156 -22.48 6.42 -2.55
CA GLY A 156 -22.07 7.81 -2.54
C GLY A 156 -21.53 8.29 -3.89
N VAL A 157 -21.23 9.59 -3.96
CA VAL A 157 -20.57 10.22 -5.10
C VAL A 157 -19.24 10.79 -4.65
N THR A 158 -18.21 10.51 -5.43
CA THR A 158 -16.86 11.06 -5.17
C THR A 158 -16.92 12.60 -5.19
N PRO A 159 -16.31 13.29 -4.20
CA PRO A 159 -16.29 14.75 -4.15
C PRO A 159 -15.79 15.38 -5.43
N GLN A 160 -16.47 16.48 -5.86
CA GLN A 160 -16.13 17.21 -7.09
C GLN A 160 -15.44 18.56 -6.80
N ASP A 161 -15.22 18.89 -5.54
CA ASP A 161 -14.57 20.12 -5.06
C ASP A 161 -13.03 20.08 -5.16
N ARG A 162 -12.50 18.93 -5.54
CA ARG A 162 -11.05 18.67 -5.66
C ARG A 162 -10.76 17.58 -6.68
N VAL A 163 -9.52 17.54 -7.18
CA VAL A 163 -9.04 16.43 -8.02
C VAL A 163 -8.83 15.20 -7.14
N ILE A 164 -9.43 14.08 -7.53
CA ILE A 164 -9.23 12.77 -6.92
C ILE A 164 -8.45 11.91 -7.91
N ASP A 165 -7.24 11.50 -7.55
CA ASP A 165 -6.36 10.70 -8.42
C ASP A 165 -6.84 9.26 -8.57
N GLY A 166 -7.42 8.69 -7.51
CA GLY A 166 -7.99 7.33 -7.53
C GLY A 166 -9.20 7.20 -8.46
N ARG A 167 -9.42 5.99 -8.90
CA ARG A 167 -10.56 5.57 -9.74
C ARG A 167 -11.25 4.37 -9.12
N SER A 168 -12.57 4.27 -9.23
CA SER A 168 -13.27 3.09 -8.71
C SER A 168 -12.81 1.80 -9.40
N LEU A 169 -12.54 0.79 -8.60
CA LEU A 169 -12.18 -0.56 -9.06
C LEU A 169 -13.40 -1.39 -9.45
N VAL A 170 -14.62 -0.98 -9.07
CA VAL A 170 -15.84 -1.78 -9.27
C VAL A 170 -16.04 -2.21 -10.71
N PRO A 171 -15.96 -1.32 -11.73
CA PRO A 171 -16.14 -1.71 -13.12
C PRO A 171 -15.12 -2.75 -13.60
N LEU A 172 -13.85 -2.60 -13.18
CA LEU A 172 -12.77 -3.51 -13.54
C LEU A 172 -12.95 -4.89 -12.86
N LEU A 173 -13.29 -4.88 -11.57
CA LEU A 173 -13.47 -6.10 -10.79
C LEU A 173 -14.69 -6.91 -11.26
N GLN A 174 -15.76 -6.25 -11.65
CA GLN A 174 -16.97 -6.90 -12.18
C GLN A 174 -16.84 -7.29 -13.66
N GLY A 175 -15.80 -6.84 -14.35
CA GLY A 175 -15.60 -7.10 -15.79
C GLY A 175 -16.46 -6.23 -16.70
N ALA A 176 -17.04 -5.15 -16.18
CA ALA A 176 -17.72 -4.13 -16.97
C ALA A 176 -16.74 -3.23 -17.72
N ALA A 177 -15.50 -3.12 -17.23
CA ALA A 177 -14.38 -2.49 -17.93
C ALA A 177 -13.32 -3.55 -18.23
N GLU A 178 -12.79 -3.53 -19.44
CA GLU A 178 -11.70 -4.40 -19.88
C GLU A 178 -10.34 -3.88 -19.38
N HIS A 179 -10.18 -2.55 -19.38
CA HIS A 179 -8.93 -1.89 -18.98
C HIS A 179 -9.11 -1.01 -17.77
N SER A 180 -8.00 -0.84 -17.04
CA SER A 180 -7.92 0.14 -15.95
C SER A 180 -8.24 1.55 -16.44
N ALA A 181 -8.83 2.35 -15.57
CA ALA A 181 -9.03 3.77 -15.81
C ALA A 181 -7.72 4.58 -15.77
N HIS A 182 -6.64 4.00 -15.22
CA HIS A 182 -5.32 4.64 -15.20
C HIS A 182 -4.57 4.41 -16.51
N GLU A 183 -4.29 5.49 -17.23
CA GLU A 183 -3.31 5.49 -18.31
C GLU A 183 -1.91 5.76 -17.75
N PHE A 184 -1.81 6.72 -16.81
CA PHE A 184 -0.56 7.08 -16.14
C PHE A 184 -0.66 6.92 -14.62
N LEU A 185 0.46 6.51 -14.00
CA LEU A 185 0.65 6.54 -12.56
C LEU A 185 1.99 7.23 -12.26
N PHE A 186 1.98 8.16 -11.29
CA PHE A 186 3.13 8.98 -10.95
C PHE A 186 3.68 8.58 -9.57
N HIS A 187 4.98 8.29 -9.51
CA HIS A 187 5.63 7.75 -8.32
C HIS A 187 6.56 8.79 -7.70
N TYR A 188 6.19 9.23 -6.53
CA TYR A 188 6.91 10.25 -5.78
C TYR A 188 7.74 9.64 -4.65
N CYS A 189 8.87 10.29 -4.34
CA CYS A 189 9.59 10.14 -3.10
C CYS A 189 9.62 11.51 -2.41
N GLY A 190 8.87 11.67 -1.31
CA GLY A 190 8.57 12.99 -0.77
C GLY A 190 7.86 13.85 -1.82
N ARG A 191 8.40 15.04 -2.11
CA ARG A 191 7.88 15.96 -3.14
C ARG A 191 8.52 15.78 -4.52
N HIS A 192 9.42 14.81 -4.68
CA HIS A 192 10.19 14.62 -5.92
C HIS A 192 9.58 13.49 -6.74
N LEU A 193 9.24 13.77 -7.98
CA LEU A 193 8.81 12.75 -8.93
C LEU A 193 10.01 11.91 -9.33
N HIS A 194 10.01 10.65 -8.90
CA HIS A 194 11.08 9.71 -9.22
C HIS A 194 10.80 8.96 -10.50
N ALA A 195 9.56 8.49 -10.70
CA ALA A 195 9.19 7.73 -11.89
C ALA A 195 7.75 8.01 -12.31
N ALA A 196 7.44 7.68 -13.55
CA ALA A 196 6.08 7.62 -14.06
C ALA A 196 5.89 6.32 -14.84
N ARG A 197 4.70 5.74 -14.73
CA ARG A 197 4.27 4.55 -15.44
C ARG A 197 3.23 4.94 -16.47
N TRP A 198 3.31 4.37 -17.66
CA TRP A 198 2.34 4.51 -18.73
C TRP A 198 1.82 3.13 -19.15
N HIS A 199 0.50 2.96 -19.08
CA HIS A 199 -0.19 1.83 -19.64
C HIS A 199 -0.60 2.17 -21.08
N ASP A 200 0.15 1.67 -22.03
CA ASP A 200 -0.18 1.77 -23.45
C ASP A 200 -1.24 0.72 -23.79
N LYS A 201 -2.51 1.14 -23.79
CA LYS A 201 -3.66 0.26 -24.01
C LYS A 201 -3.71 -0.31 -25.41
N ASP A 202 -3.14 0.39 -26.40
CA ASP A 202 -3.15 -0.06 -27.79
C ASP A 202 -2.21 -1.24 -28.01
N SER A 203 -1.04 -1.22 -27.38
CA SER A 203 -0.06 -2.31 -27.47
C SER A 203 -0.13 -3.30 -26.30
N GLY A 204 -0.85 -3.00 -25.24
CA GLY A 204 -0.88 -3.75 -23.99
C GLY A 204 0.43 -3.67 -23.19
N ARG A 205 1.37 -2.78 -23.57
CA ARG A 205 2.67 -2.64 -22.89
C ARG A 205 2.57 -1.73 -21.69
N LEU A 206 3.36 -2.06 -20.68
CA LEU A 206 3.44 -1.28 -19.44
C LEU A 206 4.84 -0.67 -19.34
N TRP A 207 4.92 0.62 -19.68
CA TRP A 207 6.16 1.37 -19.68
C TRP A 207 6.40 2.04 -18.32
N LYS A 208 7.67 2.16 -17.95
CA LYS A 208 8.10 2.93 -16.79
C LYS A 208 9.32 3.77 -17.08
N VAL A 209 9.24 5.03 -16.75
CA VAL A 209 10.29 6.02 -16.95
C VAL A 209 10.77 6.51 -15.59
N HIS A 210 12.06 6.34 -15.29
CA HIS A 210 12.70 6.88 -14.09
C HIS A 210 13.49 8.14 -14.41
N TYR A 211 13.12 9.24 -13.78
CA TYR A 211 13.83 10.50 -13.81
C TYR A 211 14.90 10.58 -12.73
N MET A 212 14.64 9.91 -11.61
CA MET A 212 15.53 9.83 -10.46
C MET A 212 15.46 8.45 -9.82
N THR A 213 16.60 7.97 -9.35
CA THR A 213 16.66 6.73 -8.55
C THR A 213 17.57 6.94 -7.35
N PRO A 214 17.29 6.33 -6.19
CA PRO A 214 18.23 6.37 -5.08
C PRO A 214 19.56 5.70 -5.47
N ARG A 215 20.65 6.22 -4.93
CA ARG A 215 21.96 5.58 -5.00
C ARG A 215 22.03 4.55 -3.89
N PHE A 216 22.07 3.29 -4.27
CA PHE A 216 22.20 2.20 -3.31
C PHE A 216 23.56 2.23 -2.62
N HIS A 217 23.58 1.81 -1.38
CA HIS A 217 24.81 1.77 -0.58
C HIS A 217 24.88 0.45 0.22
N PRO A 218 26.05 -0.25 0.21
CA PRO A 218 27.22 0.01 -0.61
C PRO A 218 26.94 -0.09 -2.12
N GLU A 219 27.89 0.40 -2.93
CA GLU A 219 27.74 0.35 -4.39
C GLU A 219 27.47 -1.08 -4.87
N GLY A 220 26.50 -1.22 -5.79
CA GLY A 220 26.03 -2.52 -6.26
C GLY A 220 25.04 -3.24 -5.34
N ALA A 221 24.77 -2.71 -4.15
CA ALA A 221 23.71 -3.25 -3.28
C ALA A 221 22.32 -2.98 -3.87
N GLY A 222 21.33 -3.77 -3.48
CA GLY A 222 19.92 -3.57 -3.87
C GLY A 222 19.16 -2.61 -2.96
N ALA A 223 19.83 -1.96 -2.00
CA ALA A 223 19.25 -1.14 -0.95
C ALA A 223 20.24 -0.11 -0.41
N CYS A 224 19.81 0.77 0.51
CA CYS A 224 20.65 1.77 1.17
C CYS A 224 21.02 1.30 2.58
N TYR A 225 21.78 0.23 2.67
CA TYR A 225 22.17 -0.36 3.95
C TYR A 225 22.98 0.63 4.82
N GLY A 226 22.66 0.65 6.10
CA GLY A 226 23.28 1.56 7.07
C GLY A 226 22.67 2.98 7.11
N GLN A 227 21.72 3.28 6.21
CA GLN A 227 21.04 4.58 6.18
C GLN A 227 19.57 4.48 6.65
N GLY A 228 19.05 3.27 6.89
CA GLY A 228 17.67 3.00 7.27
C GLY A 228 16.65 3.19 6.16
N VAL A 229 16.71 4.32 5.43
CA VAL A 229 15.86 4.61 4.27
C VAL A 229 16.68 5.34 3.21
N CYS A 230 16.46 5.03 1.95
CA CYS A 230 17.12 5.73 0.85
C CYS A 230 16.68 7.21 0.76
N PRO A 231 17.60 8.15 0.51
CA PRO A 231 17.25 9.55 0.32
C PRO A 231 16.36 9.78 -0.90
N CYS A 232 15.44 10.74 -0.82
CA CYS A 232 14.57 11.15 -1.94
C CYS A 232 15.18 12.24 -2.82
N SER A 233 16.28 12.88 -2.38
CA SER A 233 16.90 14.01 -3.08
C SER A 233 18.34 14.22 -2.62
N GLY A 234 19.03 15.22 -3.21
CA GLY A 234 20.41 15.52 -2.91
C GLY A 234 21.39 14.51 -3.51
N ASP A 235 22.55 14.33 -2.88
CA ASP A 235 23.66 13.51 -3.37
C ASP A 235 23.35 12.00 -3.32
N GLY A 236 22.39 11.61 -2.49
CA GLY A 236 21.91 10.22 -2.39
C GLY A 236 21.03 9.75 -3.55
N VAL A 237 20.81 10.61 -4.56
CA VAL A 237 19.95 10.31 -5.71
C VAL A 237 20.69 10.50 -7.01
N ALA A 238 20.57 9.56 -7.94
CA ALA A 238 21.01 9.73 -9.32
C ALA A 238 19.87 10.34 -10.15
N ARG A 239 20.19 11.41 -10.90
CA ARG A 239 19.31 12.00 -11.91
C ARG A 239 19.68 11.44 -13.27
N HIS A 240 18.69 11.07 -14.08
CA HIS A 240 18.89 10.45 -15.36
C HIS A 240 18.50 11.40 -16.50
N SER A 241 19.43 11.63 -17.41
CA SER A 241 19.25 12.40 -18.66
C SER A 241 20.03 11.76 -19.78
N PRO A 242 19.40 11.07 -20.73
CA PRO A 242 17.97 10.79 -20.80
C PRO A 242 17.49 9.94 -19.61
N PRO A 243 16.18 9.93 -19.31
CA PRO A 243 15.63 9.11 -18.23
C PRO A 243 15.78 7.61 -18.55
N LEU A 244 15.81 6.76 -17.50
CA LEU A 244 15.80 5.30 -17.71
C LEU A 244 14.39 4.87 -18.16
N LEU A 245 14.36 3.98 -19.14
CA LEU A 245 13.12 3.39 -19.65
C LEU A 245 13.12 1.88 -19.40
N PHE A 246 11.98 1.36 -18.92
CA PHE A 246 11.73 -0.07 -18.77
C PHE A 246 10.38 -0.46 -19.39
N ASP A 247 10.31 -1.67 -19.91
CA ASP A 247 9.08 -2.35 -20.28
C ASP A 247 8.74 -3.37 -19.19
N LEU A 248 7.86 -3.01 -18.27
CA LEU A 248 7.49 -3.86 -17.12
C LEU A 248 6.74 -5.13 -17.55
N SER A 249 6.17 -5.15 -18.75
CA SER A 249 5.52 -6.35 -19.28
C SER A 249 6.53 -7.47 -19.60
N ARG A 250 7.81 -7.10 -19.84
CA ARG A 250 8.90 -8.01 -20.18
C ARG A 250 9.98 -8.07 -19.11
N ASP A 251 10.21 -6.97 -18.42
CA ASP A 251 11.19 -6.84 -17.34
C ASP A 251 10.56 -6.24 -16.08
N PRO A 252 9.72 -7.03 -15.39
CA PRO A 252 9.07 -6.58 -14.15
C PRO A 252 10.07 -6.34 -13.00
N SER A 253 11.29 -6.83 -13.12
CA SER A 253 12.38 -6.63 -12.15
C SER A 253 13.18 -5.35 -12.38
N GLU A 254 12.91 -4.60 -13.46
CA GLU A 254 13.65 -3.37 -13.81
C GLU A 254 15.17 -3.61 -13.82
N ALA A 255 15.58 -4.77 -14.34
CA ALA A 255 16.98 -5.20 -14.35
C ALA A 255 17.78 -4.57 -15.49
N ARG A 256 17.13 -4.30 -16.62
CA ARG A 256 17.80 -3.87 -17.87
C ARG A 256 17.11 -2.64 -18.46
N PRO A 257 17.64 -1.44 -18.20
CA PRO A 257 17.11 -0.24 -18.83
C PRO A 257 17.26 -0.33 -20.35
N LEU A 258 16.22 0.07 -21.05
CA LEU A 258 16.21 0.16 -22.50
C LEU A 258 16.97 1.41 -22.96
N SER A 259 17.56 1.33 -24.15
CA SER A 259 18.26 2.43 -24.81
C SER A 259 17.63 2.72 -26.18
N PRO A 260 17.94 3.86 -26.83
CA PRO A 260 17.51 4.13 -28.21
C PRO A 260 17.91 3.04 -29.22
N ASP A 261 19.04 2.38 -28.97
CA ASP A 261 19.53 1.30 -29.85
C ASP A 261 18.79 -0.03 -29.64
N SER A 262 18.28 -0.28 -28.42
CA SER A 262 17.58 -1.52 -28.06
C SER A 262 16.06 -1.44 -28.18
N GLU A 263 15.47 -0.24 -28.15
CA GLU A 263 14.02 -0.02 -28.26
C GLU A 263 13.70 1.11 -29.23
N PRO A 264 13.17 0.80 -30.42
CA PRO A 264 12.85 1.80 -31.43
C PRO A 264 11.83 2.86 -30.96
N LEU A 265 10.96 2.51 -29.99
CA LEU A 265 9.98 3.42 -29.42
C LEU A 265 10.52 4.29 -28.28
N PHE A 266 11.81 4.15 -27.91
CA PHE A 266 12.40 4.84 -26.75
C PHE A 266 12.04 6.33 -26.70
N HIS A 267 12.33 7.07 -27.76
CA HIS A 267 12.09 8.52 -27.80
C HIS A 267 10.60 8.87 -27.77
N ALA A 268 9.78 8.08 -28.44
CA ALA A 268 8.32 8.29 -28.47
C ALA A 268 7.69 8.07 -27.09
N VAL A 269 8.09 6.98 -26.40
CA VAL A 269 7.61 6.67 -25.05
C VAL A 269 8.06 7.72 -24.06
N VAL A 270 9.35 8.09 -24.05
CA VAL A 270 9.88 9.11 -23.14
C VAL A 270 9.19 10.46 -23.37
N ALA A 271 8.95 10.85 -24.61
CA ALA A 271 8.24 12.07 -24.93
C ALA A 271 6.77 12.04 -24.47
N ARG A 272 6.05 10.93 -24.73
CA ARG A 272 4.65 10.75 -24.30
C ARG A 272 4.51 10.85 -22.79
N VAL A 273 5.37 10.15 -22.04
CA VAL A 273 5.38 10.20 -20.57
C VAL A 273 5.78 11.59 -20.07
N GLY A 274 6.72 12.25 -20.75
CA GLY A 274 7.13 13.62 -20.44
C GLY A 274 5.97 14.63 -20.52
N VAL A 275 5.15 14.56 -21.57
CA VAL A 275 3.95 15.38 -21.71
C VAL A 275 2.99 15.12 -20.55
N ALA A 276 2.70 13.86 -20.24
CA ALA A 276 1.80 13.50 -19.14
C ALA A 276 2.32 13.99 -17.77
N VAL A 277 3.65 13.98 -17.55
CA VAL A 277 4.26 14.51 -16.33
C VAL A 277 4.05 16.02 -16.23
N GLU A 278 4.20 16.79 -17.31
CA GLU A 278 3.97 18.23 -17.29
C GLU A 278 2.48 18.56 -17.09
N GLU A 279 1.58 17.83 -17.74
CA GLU A 279 0.14 17.95 -17.52
C GLU A 279 -0.22 17.66 -16.06
N HIS A 280 0.29 16.57 -15.50
CA HIS A 280 0.09 16.23 -14.09
C HIS A 280 0.63 17.33 -13.15
N ARG A 281 1.83 17.84 -13.39
CA ARG A 281 2.40 18.94 -12.59
C ARG A 281 1.53 20.20 -12.61
N ALA A 282 0.91 20.49 -13.72
CA ALA A 282 0.02 21.64 -13.85
C ALA A 282 -1.26 21.52 -13.00
N THR A 283 -1.66 20.30 -12.62
CA THR A 283 -2.82 20.05 -11.73
C THR A 283 -2.49 20.14 -10.24
N LEU A 284 -1.20 20.15 -9.88
CA LEU A 284 -0.79 20.10 -8.47
C LEU A 284 -0.93 21.48 -7.82
N SER A 285 -1.62 21.50 -6.69
CA SER A 285 -1.69 22.67 -5.82
C SER A 285 -0.78 22.47 -4.60
N PRO A 286 0.02 23.49 -4.20
CA PRO A 286 0.82 23.40 -3.00
C PRO A 286 -0.05 23.18 -1.77
N VAL A 287 0.31 22.18 -0.96
CA VAL A 287 -0.35 21.88 0.31
C VAL A 287 0.67 21.96 1.45
N PRO A 288 0.25 22.33 2.69
CA PRO A 288 1.13 22.28 3.85
C PRO A 288 1.67 20.87 4.08
N SER A 289 2.96 20.79 4.43
CA SER A 289 3.55 19.49 4.77
C SER A 289 2.90 18.90 6.02
N GLN A 290 2.43 17.66 5.92
CA GLN A 290 1.91 16.89 7.06
C GLN A 290 2.99 16.64 8.14
N PHE A 291 4.27 16.71 7.74
CA PHE A 291 5.42 16.59 8.63
C PHE A 291 5.98 17.94 9.09
N SER A 292 5.26 19.05 8.92
CA SER A 292 5.63 20.32 9.51
C SER A 292 5.52 20.25 11.04
N LEU A 293 6.29 21.06 11.77
CA LEU A 293 6.27 21.08 13.25
C LEU A 293 4.86 21.20 13.81
N ASN A 294 4.00 22.00 13.20
CA ASN A 294 2.63 22.17 13.66
C ASN A 294 1.78 20.90 13.53
N HIS A 295 2.14 19.96 12.66
CA HIS A 295 1.43 18.72 12.45
C HIS A 295 2.01 17.55 13.24
N ILE A 296 3.34 17.52 13.46
CA ILE A 296 4.00 16.45 14.20
C ILE A 296 4.01 16.67 15.72
N LEU A 297 3.76 17.90 16.20
CA LEU A 297 3.63 18.15 17.63
C LEU A 297 2.43 17.37 18.17
N TRP A 298 2.68 16.65 19.27
CA TRP A 298 1.61 15.90 19.95
C TRP A 298 0.51 16.86 20.40
N LYS A 299 -0.72 16.53 20.02
CA LYS A 299 -1.92 17.31 20.32
C LYS A 299 -2.84 16.48 21.22
N PRO A 300 -2.80 16.69 22.56
CA PRO A 300 -3.58 15.86 23.49
C PRO A 300 -5.06 15.81 23.16
N TRP A 301 -5.63 16.93 22.67
CA TRP A 301 -7.06 17.05 22.33
C TRP A 301 -7.48 16.30 21.06
N LEU A 302 -6.52 15.79 20.25
CA LEU A 302 -6.80 14.95 19.09
C LEU A 302 -6.61 13.46 19.39
N GLN A 303 -6.21 13.10 20.61
CA GLN A 303 -6.02 11.72 20.97
C GLN A 303 -7.37 11.07 21.32
N PRO A 304 -7.57 9.78 21.00
CA PRO A 304 -8.71 9.03 21.51
C PRO A 304 -8.76 9.13 23.03
N CYS A 305 -9.89 9.51 23.55
CA CYS A 305 -10.07 9.71 24.98
C CYS A 305 -11.40 9.12 25.43
N CYS A 306 -11.33 8.10 26.30
CA CYS A 306 -12.50 7.44 26.86
C CYS A 306 -13.05 8.14 28.11
N GLY A 307 -12.39 9.17 28.62
CA GLY A 307 -12.76 9.88 29.83
C GLY A 307 -12.71 11.40 29.65
N THR A 308 -12.71 12.12 30.77
CA THR A 308 -12.62 13.58 30.74
C THR A 308 -11.17 14.03 30.47
N PHE A 309 -10.98 14.84 29.41
CA PHE A 309 -9.70 15.50 29.16
C PHE A 309 -9.28 16.36 30.37
N PRO A 310 -8.01 16.38 30.80
CA PRO A 310 -6.82 15.78 30.16
C PRO A 310 -6.48 14.36 30.65
N PHE A 311 -7.26 13.78 31.53
CA PHE A 311 -7.01 12.48 32.15
C PHE A 311 -7.77 11.37 31.39
N CYS A 312 -7.43 11.18 30.14
CA CYS A 312 -8.01 10.15 29.29
C CYS A 312 -7.72 8.75 29.84
N SER A 313 -8.63 8.21 30.64
CA SER A 313 -8.61 6.83 31.12
C SER A 313 -9.81 6.09 30.55
N CYS A 314 -9.56 5.01 29.81
CA CYS A 314 -10.61 4.08 29.44
C CYS A 314 -10.86 3.17 30.67
N THR A 315 -12.00 3.29 31.31
CA THR A 315 -12.46 2.27 32.25
C THR A 315 -12.78 1.02 31.43
N GLN A 316 -12.12 -0.09 31.70
CA GLN A 316 -12.65 -1.39 31.31
C GLN A 316 -14.03 -1.47 31.98
N ASP A 317 -15.09 -1.51 31.17
CA ASP A 317 -16.46 -1.62 31.67
C ASP A 317 -16.53 -2.81 32.61
N GLY A 318 -16.87 -2.49 33.87
CA GLY A 318 -16.80 -3.42 34.95
C GLY A 318 -17.75 -4.58 34.79
N GLY A 319 -17.28 -5.72 35.17
CA GLY A 319 -18.15 -6.74 35.66
C GLY A 319 -18.97 -6.22 36.84
N PRO A 320 -20.14 -6.78 37.13
CA PRO A 320 -21.04 -6.29 38.15
C PRO A 320 -20.34 -6.25 39.51
N SER A 321 -20.36 -5.10 40.16
CA SER A 321 -19.90 -4.99 41.52
C SER A 321 -20.86 -5.81 42.39
N GLU A 322 -20.42 -6.96 42.84
CA GLU A 322 -21.04 -7.64 43.95
C GLU A 322 -20.93 -6.73 45.19
N LYS A 323 -22.10 -6.31 45.67
CA LYS A 323 -22.27 -5.81 47.04
C LYS A 323 -22.52 -6.96 47.97
#